data_62fc045f62c9c08ffadf3b75efdc2a60
#
_entry.id   62fc045f62c9c08ffadf3b75efdc2a60
#
_cell.length_a   1.000
_cell.length_b   1.000
_cell.length_c   1.000
_cell.angle_alpha   90.00
_cell.angle_beta   90.00
_cell.angle_gamma   90.00
#
_symmetry.space_group_name_H-M   'P 1'
#
loop_
_entity.id
_entity.type
_entity.pdbx_description
1 polymer ?
#
loop_
_entity_poly.entity_id
_entity_poly.type
_entity_poly.pdbx_seq_one_letter_code
_entity_poly.pdbx_strand_id
1 'polypeptide(L)'
;MITRRDFLKVTGAAAAAAALTACGGSSSASTATAASGSSVVYRTLDQIKESGTINIGVFSDKNPFGYVDENGEYQGYDVYFARRLGEDLGVEINFVSTEAANRIEYLQTGKADVILANFTVTPERAEEVDFALPYMNVALGVICLL
;
A
#
# COMPACT_ATOMS: atom_id res chain seq x y z
N MET A 1 -42.56 -15.00 -3.48
CA MET A 1 -41.38 -15.27 -2.64
C MET A 1 -40.52 -16.32 -3.35
N ILE A 2 -39.43 -15.89 -3.96
CA ILE A 2 -38.53 -16.80 -4.70
C ILE A 2 -37.49 -17.30 -3.69
N THR A 3 -37.44 -18.61 -3.49
CA THR A 3 -36.54 -19.22 -2.52
C THR A 3 -35.16 -19.45 -3.13
N ARG A 4 -34.12 -19.43 -2.28
CA ARG A 4 -32.71 -19.62 -2.68
C ARG A 4 -32.42 -20.90 -3.48
N ARG A 5 -33.36 -21.84 -3.51
CA ARG A 5 -33.25 -23.09 -4.27
C ARG A 5 -33.64 -22.95 -5.76
N ASP A 6 -34.37 -21.90 -6.13
CA ASP A 6 -34.82 -21.71 -7.51
C ASP A 6 -33.79 -20.98 -8.38
N PHE A 7 -32.83 -20.29 -7.75
CA PHE A 7 -31.75 -19.62 -8.46
C PHE A 7 -30.71 -20.58 -9.10
N LEU A 8 -30.59 -21.78 -8.57
CA LEU A 8 -29.60 -22.78 -9.03
C LEU A 8 -30.07 -23.64 -10.23
N LYS A 9 -31.29 -23.47 -10.70
CA LYS A 9 -31.84 -24.28 -11.79
C LYS A 9 -31.88 -23.61 -13.17
N VAL A 10 -31.46 -22.34 -13.28
CA VAL A 10 -31.54 -21.58 -14.53
C VAL A 10 -30.22 -21.46 -15.30
N THR A 11 -29.10 -21.93 -14.72
CA THR A 11 -27.77 -21.84 -15.34
C THR A 11 -27.28 -23.18 -15.91
N GLY A 12 -28.15 -23.86 -16.65
CA GLY A 12 -27.79 -25.13 -17.27
C GLY A 12 -28.42 -25.32 -18.61
N ALA A 13 -28.01 -24.60 -19.66
CA ALA A 13 -28.13 -25.02 -21.06
C ALA A 13 -27.67 -23.91 -22.02
N ALA A 14 -26.42 -23.96 -22.45
CA ALA A 14 -25.99 -23.56 -23.80
C ALA A 14 -24.50 -23.93 -23.94
N ALA A 15 -24.25 -25.20 -24.18
CA ALA A 15 -23.00 -25.67 -24.78
C ALA A 15 -23.37 -26.32 -26.10
N ALA A 16 -22.86 -25.83 -27.20
CA ALA A 16 -22.36 -26.70 -28.29
C ALA A 16 -22.08 -25.89 -29.54
N ALA A 17 -20.93 -26.19 -30.07
CA ALA A 17 -20.56 -26.24 -31.47
C ALA A 17 -20.04 -24.95 -32.14
N ALA A 18 -18.72 -24.92 -32.35
CA ALA A 18 -18.20 -25.03 -33.74
C ALA A 18 -16.70 -25.33 -33.70
N ALA A 19 -16.37 -26.39 -34.35
CA ALA A 19 -15.03 -26.90 -34.55
C ALA A 19 -14.40 -26.33 -35.83
N LEU A 20 -13.05 -26.26 -35.81
CA LEU A 20 -12.13 -26.44 -36.91
C LEU A 20 -12.14 -25.47 -38.08
N THR A 21 -11.05 -24.69 -38.19
CA THR A 21 -10.21 -24.78 -39.41
C THR A 21 -8.78 -24.38 -39.09
N ALA A 22 -7.89 -25.15 -39.62
CA ALA A 22 -6.45 -25.19 -39.44
C ALA A 22 -5.70 -24.16 -40.29
N CYS A 23 -4.41 -24.03 -39.97
CA CYS A 23 -3.26 -23.65 -40.76
C CYS A 23 -2.73 -22.20 -40.63
N GLY A 24 -1.58 -22.15 -40.03
CA GLY A 24 -0.42 -21.44 -40.56
C GLY A 24 -0.09 -20.10 -39.92
N GLY A 25 1.04 -20.06 -39.19
CA GLY A 25 1.73 -18.80 -38.91
C GLY A 25 2.19 -18.67 -37.46
N SER A 26 3.47 -18.97 -37.25
CA SER A 26 4.21 -18.74 -36.00
C SER A 26 4.14 -17.29 -35.57
N SER A 27 3.56 -17.04 -34.39
CA SER A 27 3.87 -15.90 -33.57
C SER A 27 3.46 -16.27 -32.14
N SER A 28 4.45 -16.44 -31.28
CA SER A 28 4.28 -16.73 -29.87
C SER A 28 3.60 -15.56 -29.13
N ALA A 29 2.29 -15.58 -29.10
CA ALA A 29 1.53 -14.75 -28.19
C ALA A 29 1.25 -15.61 -26.96
N SER A 30 2.04 -15.44 -25.91
CA SER A 30 1.74 -15.96 -24.59
C SER A 30 0.46 -15.32 -24.09
N THR A 31 -0.65 -16.03 -24.23
CA THR A 31 -1.92 -15.67 -23.61
C THR A 31 -1.77 -15.94 -22.10
N ALA A 32 -1.35 -14.93 -21.36
CA ALA A 32 -1.42 -14.98 -19.92
C ALA A 32 -2.91 -14.96 -19.53
N THR A 33 -3.42 -16.11 -19.12
CA THR A 33 -4.72 -16.24 -18.45
C THR A 33 -4.66 -15.40 -17.18
N ALA A 34 -5.39 -14.31 -17.17
CA ALA A 34 -5.56 -13.47 -15.97
C ALA A 34 -6.26 -14.27 -14.89
N ALA A 35 -5.49 -14.84 -13.97
CA ALA A 35 -5.99 -15.21 -12.67
C ALA A 35 -6.26 -13.90 -11.91
N SER A 36 -7.54 -13.59 -11.63
CA SER A 36 -7.95 -12.52 -10.72
C SER A 36 -7.56 -12.87 -9.29
N GLY A 37 -6.27 -12.86 -8.99
CA GLY A 37 -5.75 -12.65 -7.67
C GLY A 37 -5.39 -11.16 -7.62
N SER A 38 -5.88 -10.42 -6.66
CA SER A 38 -5.40 -9.07 -6.35
C SER A 38 -3.92 -9.17 -6.01
N SER A 39 -3.07 -9.15 -7.02
CA SER A 39 -1.63 -9.00 -6.81
C SER A 39 -1.42 -7.59 -6.32
N VAL A 40 -1.05 -7.47 -5.06
CA VAL A 40 -0.57 -6.21 -4.52
C VAL A 40 0.60 -5.77 -5.38
N VAL A 41 0.43 -4.67 -6.09
CA VAL A 41 1.48 -4.13 -6.95
C VAL A 41 2.28 -3.14 -6.10
N TYR A 42 3.40 -3.60 -5.56
CA TYR A 42 4.39 -2.71 -4.96
C TYR A 42 5.01 -1.85 -6.04
N ARG A 43 5.01 -0.55 -5.85
CA ARG A 43 5.67 0.36 -6.79
C ARG A 43 7.19 0.35 -6.55
N THR A 44 7.96 0.20 -7.62
CA THR A 44 9.42 0.37 -7.57
C THR A 44 9.78 1.86 -7.49
N LEU A 45 11.02 2.17 -7.10
CA LEU A 45 11.50 3.54 -7.07
C LEU A 45 11.40 4.23 -8.44
N ASP A 46 11.67 3.50 -9.52
CA ASP A 46 11.56 4.05 -10.88
C ASP A 46 10.09 4.37 -11.22
N GLN A 47 9.16 3.50 -10.87
CA GLN A 47 7.72 3.75 -11.05
C GLN A 47 7.23 4.95 -10.22
N ILE A 48 7.73 5.14 -9.01
CA ILE A 48 7.44 6.30 -8.17
C ILE A 48 7.94 7.58 -8.86
N LYS A 49 9.17 7.59 -9.35
CA LYS A 49 9.74 8.72 -10.09
C LYS A 49 9.01 9.01 -11.40
N GLU A 50 8.66 7.98 -12.16
CA GLU A 50 7.88 8.12 -13.39
C GLU A 50 6.47 8.66 -13.15
N SER A 51 5.81 8.21 -12.07
CA SER A 51 4.49 8.72 -11.69
C SER A 51 4.52 10.14 -11.14
N GLY A 52 5.69 10.63 -10.70
CA GLY A 52 5.86 11.94 -10.08
C GLY A 52 5.24 12.07 -8.68
N THR A 53 4.79 10.97 -8.08
CA THR A 53 4.12 10.99 -6.76
C THR A 53 4.55 9.81 -5.89
N ILE A 54 4.66 10.06 -4.56
CA ILE A 54 4.93 9.04 -3.55
C ILE A 54 3.86 9.08 -2.46
N ASN A 55 3.35 7.92 -2.04
CA ASN A 55 2.41 7.79 -0.93
C ASN A 55 3.19 7.54 0.36
N ILE A 56 3.16 8.49 1.30
CA ILE A 56 3.87 8.38 2.57
C ILE A 56 2.87 8.32 3.71
N GLY A 57 2.87 7.20 4.45
CA GLY A 57 2.06 7.05 5.64
C GLY A 57 2.69 7.79 6.83
N VAL A 58 1.95 8.73 7.41
CA VAL A 58 2.33 9.52 8.58
C VAL A 58 1.20 9.53 9.61
N PHE A 59 1.52 9.80 10.86
CA PHE A 59 0.48 10.05 11.85
C PHE A 59 -0.24 11.38 11.59
N SER A 60 -1.52 11.43 11.94
CA SER A 60 -2.35 12.63 11.87
C SER A 60 -2.75 13.18 13.25
N ASP A 61 -2.45 12.45 14.33
CA ASP A 61 -2.90 12.71 15.70
C ASP A 61 -1.81 12.57 16.78
N LYS A 62 -0.53 12.42 16.40
CA LYS A 62 0.59 12.15 17.30
C LYS A 62 1.60 13.30 17.33
N ASN A 63 1.24 14.41 17.95
CA ASN A 63 2.19 15.51 18.24
C ASN A 63 3.30 15.02 19.19
N PRO A 64 4.58 15.28 18.94
CA PRO A 64 5.18 16.10 17.87
C PRO A 64 5.60 15.34 16.58
N PHE A 65 5.30 14.04 16.48
CA PHE A 65 5.80 13.20 15.38
C PHE A 65 5.06 13.47 14.07
N GLY A 66 3.74 13.33 14.07
CA GLY A 66 2.87 13.62 12.95
C GLY A 66 1.48 14.02 13.44
N TYR A 67 0.99 15.15 13.00
CA TYR A 67 -0.33 15.67 13.33
C TYR A 67 -0.85 16.58 12.24
N VAL A 68 -2.14 16.82 12.23
CA VAL A 68 -2.78 17.79 11.34
C VAL A 68 -3.06 19.05 12.13
N ASP A 69 -2.67 20.20 11.59
CA ASP A 69 -2.89 21.49 12.23
C ASP A 69 -4.33 22.02 11.99
N GLU A 70 -4.62 23.21 12.52
CA GLU A 70 -5.94 23.86 12.42
C GLU A 70 -6.33 24.23 10.97
N ASN A 71 -5.36 24.27 10.07
CA ASN A 71 -5.56 24.54 8.66
C ASN A 71 -5.76 23.27 7.83
N GLY A 72 -5.65 22.10 8.44
CA GLY A 72 -5.72 20.81 7.76
C GLY A 72 -4.39 20.34 7.18
N GLU A 73 -3.28 21.01 7.52
CA GLU A 73 -1.95 20.70 7.00
C GLU A 73 -1.22 19.70 7.90
N TYR A 74 -0.56 18.72 7.28
CA TYR A 74 0.30 17.78 8.01
C TYR A 74 1.55 18.48 8.53
N GLN A 75 1.83 18.31 9.82
CA GLN A 75 2.95 18.88 10.54
C GLN A 75 3.63 17.83 11.42
N GLY A 76 4.86 18.10 11.84
CA GLY A 76 5.59 17.26 12.79
C GLY A 76 6.93 16.76 12.27
N TYR A 77 7.64 16.04 13.15
CA TYR A 77 8.99 15.56 12.91
C TYR A 77 9.04 14.58 11.71
N ASP A 78 8.16 13.59 11.69
CA ASP A 78 8.08 12.59 10.62
C ASP A 78 7.67 13.22 9.29
N VAL A 79 6.77 14.23 9.34
CA VAL A 79 6.31 14.97 8.16
C VAL A 79 7.44 15.81 7.56
N TYR A 80 8.32 16.37 8.40
CA TYR A 80 9.51 17.08 7.92
C TYR A 80 10.41 16.17 7.10
N PHE A 81 10.70 14.96 7.60
CA PHE A 81 11.49 13.96 6.86
C PHE A 81 10.78 13.49 5.59
N ALA A 82 9.46 13.32 5.64
CA ALA A 82 8.68 12.98 4.47
C ALA A 82 8.82 14.04 3.37
N ARG A 83 8.69 15.32 3.72
CA ARG A 83 8.86 16.45 2.77
C ARG A 83 10.25 16.45 2.18
N ARG A 84 11.27 16.23 3.00
CA ARG A 84 12.65 16.17 2.54
C ARG A 84 12.88 15.01 1.56
N LEU A 85 12.28 13.84 1.84
CA LEU A 85 12.36 12.69 0.95
C LEU A 85 11.72 12.99 -0.42
N GLY A 86 10.55 13.64 -0.44
CA GLY A 86 9.90 14.05 -1.69
C GLY A 86 10.75 15.02 -2.50
N GLU A 87 11.35 16.02 -1.84
CA GLU A 87 12.28 16.98 -2.46
C GLU A 87 13.50 16.26 -3.06
N ASP A 88 14.14 15.36 -2.32
CA ASP A 88 15.34 14.64 -2.75
C ASP A 88 15.03 13.67 -3.91
N LEU A 89 13.83 13.11 -3.98
CA LEU A 89 13.37 12.27 -5.09
C LEU A 89 12.82 13.06 -6.27
N GLY A 90 12.48 14.33 -6.08
CA GLY A 90 11.85 15.17 -7.09
C GLY A 90 10.41 14.79 -7.42
N VAL A 91 9.65 14.31 -6.42
CA VAL A 91 8.26 13.86 -6.57
C VAL A 91 7.34 14.56 -5.57
N GLU A 92 6.07 14.66 -5.92
CA GLU A 92 5.03 15.15 -5.01
C GLU A 92 4.67 14.09 -3.95
N ILE A 93 4.34 14.56 -2.74
CA ILE A 93 3.98 13.67 -1.63
C ILE A 93 2.47 13.63 -1.48
N ASN A 94 1.92 12.43 -1.49
CA ASN A 94 0.57 12.16 -1.04
C ASN A 94 0.62 11.60 0.39
N PHE A 95 0.24 12.42 1.38
CA PHE A 95 0.19 11.98 2.76
C PHE A 95 -0.98 11.04 3.00
N VAL A 96 -0.69 9.88 3.59
CA VAL A 96 -1.67 8.87 4.00
C VAL A 96 -1.75 8.86 5.52
N SER A 97 -2.90 9.27 6.06
CA SER A 97 -3.13 9.18 7.52
C SER A 97 -3.04 7.72 7.98
N THR A 98 -2.18 7.46 8.93
CA THR A 98 -1.84 6.11 9.38
C THR A 98 -1.95 6.02 10.90
N GLU A 99 -2.44 4.90 11.38
CA GLU A 99 -2.45 4.54 12.80
C GLU A 99 -1.36 3.51 13.11
N ALA A 100 -1.02 3.38 14.39
CA ALA A 100 0.02 2.46 14.83
C ALA A 100 -0.26 0.99 14.45
N ALA A 101 -1.52 0.59 14.38
CA ALA A 101 -1.94 -0.76 14.03
C ALA A 101 -1.82 -1.06 12.53
N ASN A 102 -2.03 -0.05 11.66
CA ASN A 102 -2.21 -0.24 10.22
C ASN A 102 -0.92 -0.08 9.41
N ARG A 103 0.22 0.22 10.06
CA ARG A 103 1.49 0.54 9.37
C ARG A 103 1.97 -0.57 8.45
N ILE A 104 1.98 -1.82 8.94
CA ILE A 104 2.40 -3.00 8.17
C ILE A 104 1.40 -3.26 7.05
N GLU A 105 0.11 -3.29 7.36
CA GLU A 105 -0.96 -3.51 6.38
C GLU A 105 -0.90 -2.52 5.22
N TYR A 106 -0.64 -1.23 5.50
CA TYR A 106 -0.58 -0.20 4.45
C TYR A 106 0.61 -0.38 3.51
N LEU A 107 1.74 -0.88 4.01
CA LEU A 107 2.86 -1.28 3.17
C LEU A 107 2.51 -2.54 2.36
N GLN A 108 2.00 -3.57 3.02
CA GLN A 108 1.66 -4.85 2.37
C GLN A 108 0.55 -4.74 1.34
N THR A 109 -0.35 -3.78 1.46
CA THR A 109 -1.44 -3.55 0.50
C THR A 109 -1.10 -2.52 -0.58
N GLY A 110 0.08 -1.90 -0.51
CA GLY A 110 0.48 -0.84 -1.44
C GLY A 110 -0.29 0.47 -1.26
N LYS A 111 -1.00 0.66 -0.14
CA LYS A 111 -1.68 1.91 0.20
C LYS A 111 -0.68 3.03 0.52
N ALA A 112 0.46 2.67 1.10
CA ALA A 112 1.60 3.54 1.28
C ALA A 112 2.86 2.88 0.69
N ASP A 113 3.72 3.67 0.07
CA ASP A 113 5.00 3.21 -0.44
C ASP A 113 6.06 3.21 0.66
N VAL A 114 5.94 4.18 1.59
CA VAL A 114 6.83 4.36 2.73
C VAL A 114 6.02 4.75 3.96
N ILE A 115 6.44 4.31 5.15
CA ILE A 115 5.87 4.71 6.43
C ILE A 115 6.90 5.52 7.23
N LEU A 116 6.55 6.75 7.56
CA LEU A 116 7.27 7.63 8.48
C LEU A 116 6.32 8.01 9.63
N ALA A 117 6.19 7.13 10.60
CA ALA A 117 5.21 7.23 11.68
C ALA A 117 5.75 6.63 12.98
N ASN A 118 6.90 7.13 13.45
CA ASN A 118 7.56 6.64 14.66
C ASN A 118 7.57 5.10 14.73
N PHE A 119 8.08 4.46 13.66
CA PHE A 119 7.99 3.02 13.47
C PHE A 119 9.28 2.34 13.96
N THR A 120 9.25 1.86 15.21
CA THR A 120 10.37 1.17 15.84
C THR A 120 10.67 -0.16 15.15
N VAL A 121 11.94 -0.40 14.85
CA VAL A 121 12.43 -1.69 14.34
C VAL A 121 12.35 -2.74 15.44
N THR A 122 11.65 -3.83 15.19
CA THR A 122 11.64 -5.04 16.03
C THR A 122 11.84 -6.26 15.14
N PRO A 123 12.37 -7.38 15.68
CA PRO A 123 12.56 -8.59 14.89
C PRO A 123 11.30 -9.05 14.18
N GLU A 124 10.15 -9.06 14.87
CA GLU A 124 8.87 -9.50 14.31
C GLU A 124 8.42 -8.63 13.13
N ARG A 125 8.64 -7.31 13.22
CA ARG A 125 8.29 -6.38 12.14
C ARG A 125 9.25 -6.49 10.95
N ALA A 126 10.52 -6.80 11.21
CA ALA A 126 11.52 -6.98 10.17
C ALA A 126 11.31 -8.28 9.36
N GLU A 127 10.49 -9.21 9.84
CA GLU A 127 10.04 -10.37 9.07
C GLU A 127 8.93 -10.01 8.07
N GLU A 128 8.22 -8.91 8.31
CA GLU A 128 7.05 -8.49 7.52
C GLU A 128 7.35 -7.37 6.52
N VAL A 129 8.27 -6.47 6.87
CA VAL A 129 8.60 -5.27 6.09
C VAL A 129 10.07 -4.90 6.21
N ASP A 130 10.61 -4.27 5.17
CA ASP A 130 11.97 -3.76 5.17
C ASP A 130 12.07 -2.41 5.91
N PHE A 131 13.19 -2.20 6.60
CA PHE A 131 13.49 -0.95 7.28
C PHE A 131 14.71 -0.27 6.67
N ALA A 132 14.62 1.06 6.51
CA ALA A 132 15.76 1.90 6.21
C ALA A 132 16.60 2.19 7.46
N LEU A 133 17.68 2.97 7.31
CA LEU A 133 18.47 3.42 8.46
C LEU A 133 17.61 4.26 9.42
N PRO A 134 17.79 4.09 10.74
CA PRO A 134 17.09 4.88 11.73
C PRO A 134 17.39 6.38 11.58
N TYR A 135 16.37 7.20 11.52
CA TYR A 135 16.48 8.66 11.47
C TYR A 135 16.23 9.32 12.83
N MET A 136 15.84 8.53 13.84
CA MET A 136 15.47 9.04 15.17
C MET A 136 15.68 7.95 16.24
N ASN A 137 16.10 8.37 17.43
CA ASN A 137 16.09 7.54 18.63
C ASN A 137 14.97 8.01 19.57
N VAL A 138 14.13 7.08 19.99
CA VAL A 138 13.02 7.35 20.91
C VAL A 138 13.19 6.57 22.19
N ALA A 139 12.97 7.24 23.34
CA ALA A 139 12.94 6.60 24.65
C ALA A 139 11.57 6.80 25.30
N LEU A 140 11.07 5.78 25.97
CA LEU A 140 9.87 5.87 26.80
C LEU A 140 10.29 6.22 28.23
N GLY A 141 9.66 7.28 28.78
CA GLY A 141 9.80 7.66 30.18
C GLY A 141 8.53 7.29 30.95
N VAL A 142 8.66 6.95 32.21
CA VAL A 142 7.54 6.73 33.14
C VAL A 142 7.49 7.89 34.13
N ILE A 143 6.33 8.51 34.25
CA ILE A 143 6.04 9.54 35.27
C ILE A 143 5.14 8.89 36.29
N CYS A 144 5.54 8.89 37.58
CA CYS A 144 4.71 8.47 38.70
C CYS A 144 4.55 9.61 39.68
N LEU A 145 3.37 9.70 40.29
CA LEU A 145 3.13 10.56 41.43
C LEU A 145 3.80 9.94 42.64
N LEU A 146 4.51 10.76 43.44
CA LEU A 146 5.11 10.39 44.73
C LEU A 146 4.08 10.53 45.82
#